data_cfb8186ef86db87d931685204376ee73
#
_entry.id   cfb8186ef86db87d931685204376ee73
#
_cell.length_a   1.000
_cell.length_b   1.000
_cell.length_c   1.000
_cell.angle_alpha   90.00
_cell.angle_beta   90.00
_cell.angle_gamma   90.00
#
_symmetry.space_group_name_H-M   'P 1'
#
loop_
_entity.id
_entity.type
_entity.pdbx_description
1 polymer ?
#
loop_
_entity_poly.entity_id
_entity_poly.type
_entity_poly.pdbx_seq_one_letter_code
_entity_poly.pdbx_strand_id
1 'polypeptide(L)'
;MKSLCRKLFILLLAGVILSPATAEGNKYIRLLQKLDYGNAVTYVIGHKSPDPDSIGSAIAFAELLNANGIQAVPAASERIDNESAYALQALGLETPRILDDARDKQFILVDHSSYAHAIDYMAQARIAGILDHHGMGDVKSAEVIPVLSMPVGATGSLVCLCFQECGTEITANAARAMLMGILSDTRNMTYNVTDLDREAYETLLPIAGIEDADALYEGMSNAKISYDGMTTEEIFNSKYKEYTAGQYHFGIGFVYAAPGTIAEVSAEMKQYMQGIYPRSNQDYLFCMVSDSGSTWLSWVGDGSEELVRESYEEYDGGEYIIFRPATTRKLKIVPPLVKVLENRNKE
;
A
#
# COMPACT_ATOMS: atom_id res chain seq x y z
N MET A 1 -38.20 62.51 -31.44
CA MET A 1 -38.39 62.16 -30.01
C MET A 1 -37.99 60.71 -29.82
N LYS A 2 -36.82 60.47 -29.28
CA LYS A 2 -36.21 59.13 -29.16
C LYS A 2 -36.42 58.58 -27.73
N SER A 3 -37.20 57.49 -27.59
CA SER A 3 -37.45 56.82 -26.34
C SER A 3 -36.28 55.86 -26.04
N LEU A 4 -35.67 56.09 -24.90
CA LEU A 4 -34.51 55.31 -24.39
C LEU A 4 -35.04 54.13 -23.58
N CYS A 5 -34.99 52.94 -24.15
CA CYS A 5 -35.34 51.71 -23.45
C CYS A 5 -34.13 51.25 -22.60
N ARG A 6 -34.16 51.48 -21.29
CA ARG A 6 -33.22 50.92 -20.31
C ARG A 6 -33.59 49.43 -20.09
N LYS A 7 -32.77 48.51 -20.61
CA LYS A 7 -32.80 47.10 -20.24
C LYS A 7 -32.14 46.94 -18.87
N LEU A 8 -32.94 46.60 -17.88
CA LEU A 8 -32.51 46.22 -16.54
C LEU A 8 -32.03 44.76 -16.63
N PHE A 9 -30.72 44.54 -16.53
CA PHE A 9 -30.14 43.21 -16.42
C PHE A 9 -30.26 42.79 -14.94
N ILE A 10 -31.21 41.93 -14.60
CA ILE A 10 -31.30 41.27 -13.31
C ILE A 10 -30.31 40.11 -13.35
N LEU A 11 -29.17 40.26 -12.68
CA LEU A 11 -28.28 39.16 -12.34
C LEU A 11 -29.00 38.30 -11.29
N LEU A 12 -29.57 37.19 -11.70
CA LEU A 12 -29.94 36.11 -10.77
C LEU A 12 -28.63 35.46 -10.30
N LEU A 13 -28.14 35.87 -9.14
CA LEU A 13 -27.24 35.02 -8.35
C LEU A 13 -28.05 33.78 -7.93
N ALA A 14 -27.87 32.68 -8.66
CA ALA A 14 -28.25 31.38 -8.18
C ALA A 14 -27.33 31.07 -7.00
N GLY A 15 -27.77 31.47 -5.81
CA GLY A 15 -27.19 30.95 -4.58
C GLY A 15 -27.43 29.44 -4.57
N VAL A 16 -26.37 28.69 -4.78
CA VAL A 16 -26.36 27.25 -4.43
C VAL A 16 -26.59 27.23 -2.92
N ILE A 17 -27.84 27.03 -2.51
CA ILE A 17 -28.15 26.64 -1.15
C ILE A 17 -27.58 25.23 -1.04
N LEU A 18 -26.33 25.14 -0.58
CA LEU A 18 -25.84 23.90 0.03
C LEU A 18 -26.84 23.63 1.16
N SER A 19 -27.75 22.68 0.94
CA SER A 19 -28.47 22.05 2.04
C SER A 19 -27.41 21.68 3.07
N PRO A 20 -27.60 22.08 4.36
CA PRO A 20 -26.75 21.50 5.39
C PRO A 20 -27.03 20.01 5.29
N ALA A 21 -26.04 19.25 4.77
CA ALA A 21 -26.02 17.81 4.95
C ALA A 21 -26.28 17.61 6.43
N THR A 22 -27.38 16.98 6.74
CA THR A 22 -27.82 16.74 8.12
C THR A 22 -26.63 16.21 8.88
N ALA A 23 -26.29 16.86 10.00
CA ALA A 23 -25.11 16.63 10.83
C ALA A 23 -25.09 15.26 11.53
N GLU A 24 -25.20 14.19 10.76
CA GLU A 24 -24.76 12.85 11.12
C GLU A 24 -23.39 12.62 10.52
N GLY A 25 -22.36 13.29 11.05
CA GLY A 25 -20.98 13.08 10.65
C GLY A 25 -20.60 11.60 10.67
N ASN A 26 -19.55 11.24 9.92
CA ASN A 26 -19.12 9.87 9.68
C ASN A 26 -19.25 9.00 10.94
N LYS A 27 -20.04 7.94 10.84
CA LYS A 27 -20.30 7.03 11.99
C LYS A 27 -19.00 6.41 12.50
N TYR A 28 -18.03 6.14 11.61
CA TYR A 28 -16.74 5.57 11.96
C TYR A 28 -15.93 6.52 12.85
N ILE A 29 -15.78 7.79 12.47
CA ILE A 29 -15.06 8.80 13.27
C ILE A 29 -15.79 9.06 14.61
N ARG A 30 -17.12 9.12 14.62
CA ARG A 30 -17.90 9.26 15.87
C ARG A 30 -17.71 8.07 16.82
N LEU A 31 -17.52 6.86 16.29
CA LEU A 31 -17.22 5.70 17.12
C LEU A 31 -15.80 5.78 17.67
N LEU A 32 -14.82 6.24 16.86
CA LEU A 32 -13.48 6.52 17.34
C LEU A 32 -13.48 7.57 18.47
N GLN A 33 -14.21 8.67 18.31
CA GLN A 33 -14.32 9.72 19.33
C GLN A 33 -14.92 9.24 20.68
N LYS A 34 -15.62 8.11 20.69
CA LYS A 34 -16.20 7.54 21.93
C LYS A 34 -15.24 6.65 22.71
N LEU A 35 -14.11 6.28 22.10
CA LEU A 35 -13.13 5.46 22.78
C LEU A 35 -12.35 6.30 23.80
N ASP A 36 -11.96 5.67 24.90
CA ASP A 36 -11.05 6.28 25.87
C ASP A 36 -9.60 6.03 25.41
N TYR A 37 -8.93 7.07 24.94
CA TYR A 37 -7.52 7.01 24.53
C TYR A 37 -6.56 7.19 25.70
N GLY A 38 -7.05 7.54 26.87
CA GLY A 38 -6.22 7.93 28.02
C GLY A 38 -5.29 9.12 27.65
N ASN A 39 -4.07 9.07 28.17
CA ASN A 39 -3.02 10.06 27.85
C ASN A 39 -2.00 9.55 26.81
N ALA A 40 -2.25 8.40 26.19
CA ALA A 40 -1.34 7.81 25.22
C ALA A 40 -1.48 8.47 23.85
N VAL A 41 -0.35 8.66 23.17
CA VAL A 41 -0.35 9.07 21.76
C VAL A 41 -0.89 7.92 20.92
N THR A 42 -1.83 8.21 20.02
CA THR A 42 -2.33 7.25 19.05
C THR A 42 -1.51 7.34 17.77
N TYR A 43 -0.87 6.26 17.37
CA TYR A 43 -0.16 6.19 16.11
C TYR A 43 -1.08 5.70 15.00
N VAL A 44 -1.10 6.41 13.87
CA VAL A 44 -1.73 5.92 12.65
C VAL A 44 -0.64 5.29 11.81
N ILE A 45 -0.75 3.99 11.54
CA ILE A 45 0.33 3.23 10.94
C ILE A 45 -0.19 2.26 9.86
N GLY A 46 0.52 2.19 8.75
CA GLY A 46 0.29 1.22 7.71
C GLY A 46 1.13 -0.05 7.87
N HIS A 47 1.16 -0.86 6.82
CA HIS A 47 1.82 -2.17 6.81
C HIS A 47 3.36 -2.08 6.73
N LYS A 48 4.05 -3.22 6.97
CA LYS A 48 5.48 -3.44 6.66
C LYS A 48 5.72 -3.34 5.15
N SER A 49 6.94 -2.92 4.79
CA SER A 49 7.27 -2.50 3.41
C SER A 49 6.30 -1.40 2.95
N PRO A 50 6.27 -0.27 3.68
CA PRO A 50 5.25 0.74 3.51
C PRO A 50 5.38 1.39 2.13
N ASP A 51 4.30 1.30 1.38
CA ASP A 51 4.12 1.89 0.05
C ASP A 51 3.41 3.26 0.13
N PRO A 52 3.17 3.94 -0.99
CA PRO A 52 2.53 5.26 -0.98
C PRO A 52 1.13 5.29 -0.36
N ASP A 53 0.31 4.21 -0.49
CA ASP A 53 -1.02 4.20 0.11
C ASP A 53 -0.95 4.04 1.64
N SER A 54 -0.10 3.14 2.10
CA SER A 54 0.18 2.93 3.52
C SER A 54 0.66 4.22 4.22
N ILE A 55 1.60 4.94 3.61
CA ILE A 55 2.17 6.19 4.16
C ILE A 55 1.19 7.35 4.01
N GLY A 56 0.61 7.53 2.83
CA GLY A 56 -0.31 8.63 2.54
C GLY A 56 -1.57 8.57 3.40
N SER A 57 -2.14 7.37 3.54
CA SER A 57 -3.29 7.14 4.41
C SER A 57 -2.97 7.40 5.87
N ALA A 58 -1.77 7.03 6.36
CA ALA A 58 -1.36 7.34 7.74
C ALA A 58 -1.26 8.85 7.99
N ILE A 59 -0.67 9.61 7.07
CA ILE A 59 -0.54 11.07 7.17
C ILE A 59 -1.92 11.73 7.18
N ALA A 60 -2.74 11.46 6.16
CA ALA A 60 -4.03 12.13 6.00
C ALA A 60 -5.02 11.75 7.11
N PHE A 61 -5.05 10.47 7.51
CA PHE A 61 -5.96 10.04 8.56
C PHE A 61 -5.58 10.58 9.94
N ALA A 62 -4.28 10.69 10.26
CA ALA A 62 -3.83 11.35 11.47
C ALA A 62 -4.26 12.82 11.53
N GLU A 63 -4.21 13.54 10.40
CA GLU A 63 -4.70 14.91 10.30
C GLU A 63 -6.21 14.99 10.55
N LEU A 64 -7.01 14.11 9.92
CA LEU A 64 -8.45 14.04 10.15
C LEU A 64 -8.78 13.78 11.61
N LEU A 65 -8.09 12.85 12.26
CA LEU A 65 -8.29 12.52 13.68
C LEU A 65 -8.00 13.73 14.57
N ASN A 66 -6.90 14.43 14.34
CA ASN A 66 -6.54 15.64 15.09
C ASN A 66 -7.58 16.74 14.92
N ALA A 67 -8.08 16.97 13.69
CA ALA A 67 -9.13 17.94 13.41
C ALA A 67 -10.44 17.58 14.14
N ASN A 68 -10.64 16.30 14.46
CA ASN A 68 -11.82 15.79 15.18
C ASN A 68 -11.57 15.51 16.67
N GLY A 69 -10.49 16.05 17.24
CA GLY A 69 -10.19 16.01 18.68
C GLY A 69 -9.56 14.72 19.19
N ILE A 70 -9.10 13.83 18.30
CA ILE A 70 -8.36 12.62 18.66
C ILE A 70 -6.86 12.87 18.39
N GLN A 71 -6.05 12.87 19.45
CA GLN A 71 -4.62 13.11 19.32
C GLN A 71 -3.93 11.96 18.59
N ALA A 72 -3.51 12.18 17.36
CA ALA A 72 -2.91 11.18 16.49
C ALA A 72 -1.63 11.67 15.82
N VAL A 73 -0.71 10.75 15.55
CA VAL A 73 0.56 10.99 14.88
C VAL A 73 0.78 9.93 13.79
N PRO A 74 1.10 10.32 12.55
CA PRO A 74 1.42 9.36 11.51
C PRO A 74 2.75 8.67 11.82
N ALA A 75 2.84 7.38 11.52
CA ALA A 75 4.03 6.58 11.72
C ALA A 75 4.25 5.58 10.58
N ALA A 76 5.50 5.19 10.38
CA ALA A 76 5.89 4.11 9.48
C ALA A 76 6.40 2.91 10.30
N SER A 77 6.16 1.72 9.78
CA SER A 77 6.58 0.45 10.41
C SER A 77 8.06 0.14 10.22
N GLU A 78 8.66 0.71 9.17
CA GLU A 78 10.07 0.58 8.80
C GLU A 78 10.46 1.64 7.76
N ARG A 79 11.67 1.55 7.22
CA ARG A 79 12.10 2.44 6.12
C ARG A 79 11.12 2.35 4.95
N ILE A 80 10.67 3.51 4.51
CA ILE A 80 9.78 3.64 3.34
C ILE A 80 10.50 3.24 2.06
N ASP A 81 9.76 2.75 1.07
CA ASP A 81 10.30 2.40 -0.23
C ASP A 81 10.63 3.65 -1.08
N ASN A 82 11.34 3.44 -2.18
CA ASN A 82 11.77 4.54 -3.05
C ASN A 82 10.60 5.26 -3.72
N GLU A 83 9.50 4.55 -4.03
CA GLU A 83 8.28 5.14 -4.57
C GLU A 83 7.67 6.15 -3.60
N SER A 84 7.50 5.74 -2.33
CA SER A 84 7.00 6.61 -1.25
C SER A 84 7.95 7.77 -0.97
N ALA A 85 9.26 7.53 -0.94
CA ALA A 85 10.25 8.57 -0.72
C ALA A 85 10.21 9.64 -1.82
N TYR A 86 10.12 9.23 -3.08
CA TYR A 86 9.96 10.15 -4.21
C TYR A 86 8.66 10.95 -4.10
N ALA A 87 7.52 10.26 -3.84
CA ALA A 87 6.24 10.93 -3.74
C ALA A 87 6.21 11.99 -2.64
N LEU A 88 6.70 11.66 -1.43
CA LEU A 88 6.79 12.60 -0.32
C LEU A 88 7.65 13.82 -0.68
N GLN A 89 8.81 13.61 -1.30
CA GLN A 89 9.70 14.69 -1.73
C GLN A 89 9.05 15.58 -2.80
N ALA A 90 8.47 14.97 -3.84
CA ALA A 90 7.84 15.70 -4.94
C ALA A 90 6.63 16.53 -4.48
N LEU A 91 5.90 16.03 -3.48
CA LEU A 91 4.72 16.68 -2.91
C LEU A 91 5.02 17.61 -1.73
N GLY A 92 6.28 17.69 -1.29
CA GLY A 92 6.69 18.52 -0.15
C GLY A 92 6.09 18.06 1.17
N LEU A 93 5.91 16.74 1.34
CA LEU A 93 5.40 16.13 2.56
C LEU A 93 6.56 15.62 3.44
N GLU A 94 6.37 15.68 4.74
CA GLU A 94 7.33 15.14 5.70
C GLU A 94 7.22 13.61 5.79
N THR A 95 8.37 12.93 5.90
CA THR A 95 8.40 11.49 6.14
C THR A 95 7.91 11.20 7.56
N PRO A 96 6.91 10.31 7.75
CA PRO A 96 6.48 9.90 9.07
C PRO A 96 7.58 9.27 9.91
N ARG A 97 7.46 9.40 11.22
CA ARG A 97 8.38 8.77 12.16
C ARG A 97 8.37 7.25 12.00
N ILE A 98 9.55 6.66 11.87
CA ILE A 98 9.72 5.20 11.92
C ILE A 98 9.66 4.76 13.39
N LEU A 99 8.88 3.73 13.69
CA LEU A 99 8.80 3.09 14.99
C LEU A 99 9.62 1.80 15.00
N ASP A 100 10.28 1.51 16.12
CA ASP A 100 11.06 0.27 16.27
C ASP A 100 10.15 -0.94 16.47
N ASP A 101 9.08 -0.79 17.27
CA ASP A 101 8.10 -1.84 17.54
C ASP A 101 6.76 -1.27 18.06
N ALA A 102 5.79 -2.15 18.25
CA ALA A 102 4.44 -1.78 18.71
C ALA A 102 4.21 -1.91 20.22
N ARG A 103 5.16 -2.41 21.01
CA ARG A 103 4.97 -2.67 22.44
C ARG A 103 4.58 -1.42 23.21
N ASP A 104 3.62 -1.57 24.11
CA ASP A 104 3.12 -0.52 24.99
C ASP A 104 2.63 0.75 24.26
N LYS A 105 2.25 0.62 22.99
CA LYS A 105 1.73 1.72 22.18
C LYS A 105 0.28 1.47 21.75
N GLN A 106 -0.35 2.51 21.27
CA GLN A 106 -1.73 2.51 20.81
C GLN A 106 -1.78 2.89 19.33
N PHE A 107 -2.58 2.14 18.56
CA PHE A 107 -2.60 2.28 17.10
C PHE A 107 -4.01 2.37 16.53
N ILE A 108 -4.13 3.09 15.44
CA ILE A 108 -5.14 2.89 14.42
C ILE A 108 -4.41 2.38 13.17
N LEU A 109 -4.84 1.24 12.67
CA LEU A 109 -4.23 0.60 11.50
C LEU A 109 -4.89 1.13 10.23
N VAL A 110 -4.07 1.46 9.25
CA VAL A 110 -4.51 1.80 7.90
C VAL A 110 -3.86 0.85 6.90
N ASP A 111 -4.59 0.51 5.85
CA ASP A 111 -4.08 -0.25 4.72
C ASP A 111 -3.63 -1.69 5.05
N HIS A 112 -4.01 -2.20 6.19
CA HIS A 112 -3.85 -3.62 6.56
C HIS A 112 -4.64 -3.96 7.81
N SER A 113 -4.91 -5.28 7.97
CA SER A 113 -5.55 -5.85 9.16
C SER A 113 -4.93 -7.20 9.58
N SER A 114 -3.69 -7.48 9.17
CA SER A 114 -2.99 -8.74 9.44
C SER A 114 -1.70 -8.54 10.25
N TYR A 115 -1.48 -9.41 11.26
CA TYR A 115 -0.23 -9.40 12.04
C TYR A 115 1.01 -9.67 11.19
N ALA A 116 0.89 -10.48 10.13
CA ALA A 116 2.00 -10.74 9.22
C ALA A 116 2.49 -9.49 8.47
N HIS A 117 1.62 -8.50 8.32
CA HIS A 117 1.92 -7.23 7.67
C HIS A 117 2.13 -6.07 8.64
N ALA A 118 1.88 -6.28 9.93
CA ALA A 118 2.04 -5.25 10.96
C ALA A 118 3.49 -5.13 11.44
N ILE A 119 3.82 -3.99 12.01
CA ILE A 119 5.08 -3.78 12.75
C ILE A 119 5.22 -4.85 13.86
N ASP A 120 6.46 -5.18 14.21
CA ASP A 120 6.76 -6.19 15.21
C ASP A 120 6.05 -5.93 16.54
N TYR A 121 5.64 -7.02 17.18
CA TYR A 121 4.91 -7.01 18.46
C TYR A 121 3.53 -6.34 18.45
N MET A 122 2.90 -6.15 17.28
CA MET A 122 1.55 -5.56 17.18
C MET A 122 0.51 -6.29 18.05
N ALA A 123 0.64 -7.60 18.25
CA ALA A 123 -0.24 -8.37 19.15
C ALA A 123 -0.16 -7.94 20.63
N GLN A 124 0.85 -7.17 21.02
CA GLN A 124 1.03 -6.61 22.37
C GLN A 124 0.60 -5.15 22.47
N ALA A 125 0.18 -4.55 21.37
CA ALA A 125 -0.29 -3.17 21.32
C ALA A 125 -1.80 -3.07 21.54
N ARG A 126 -2.25 -1.88 21.90
CA ARG A 126 -3.66 -1.53 21.87
C ARG A 126 -4.05 -1.09 20.47
N ILE A 127 -5.01 -1.74 19.85
CA ILE A 127 -5.58 -1.35 18.56
C ILE A 127 -6.91 -0.67 18.82
N ALA A 128 -7.04 0.58 18.35
CA ALA A 128 -8.21 1.42 18.57
C ALA A 128 -9.14 1.50 17.34
N GLY A 129 -8.66 1.14 16.16
CA GLY A 129 -9.46 1.14 14.93
C GLY A 129 -8.71 0.57 13.74
N ILE A 130 -9.43 0.26 12.67
CA ILE A 130 -8.86 -0.24 11.40
C ILE A 130 -9.58 0.44 10.24
N LEU A 131 -8.81 0.91 9.25
CA LEU A 131 -9.28 1.43 7.98
C LEU A 131 -8.50 0.73 6.86
N ASP A 132 -9.16 -0.11 6.04
CA ASP A 132 -8.47 -1.03 5.13
C ASP A 132 -9.29 -1.30 3.87
N HIS A 133 -8.62 -1.51 2.74
CA HIS A 133 -9.25 -1.93 1.49
C HIS A 133 -8.90 -3.39 1.11
N HIS A 134 -8.10 -4.04 1.91
CA HIS A 134 -7.73 -5.45 1.75
C HIS A 134 -8.78 -6.41 2.36
N GLY A 135 -8.60 -7.70 2.07
CA GLY A 135 -9.33 -8.74 2.78
C GLY A 135 -8.99 -8.74 4.28
N MET A 136 -10.00 -8.97 5.11
CA MET A 136 -9.82 -9.01 6.57
C MET A 136 -8.73 -9.98 6.99
N GLY A 137 -7.78 -9.48 7.76
CA GLY A 137 -6.68 -10.25 8.35
C GLY A 137 -7.04 -10.87 9.71
N ASP A 138 -6.00 -11.20 10.46
CA ASP A 138 -6.07 -11.94 11.74
C ASP A 138 -5.83 -11.06 12.97
N VAL A 139 -5.74 -9.73 12.82
CA VAL A 139 -5.59 -8.78 13.92
C VAL A 139 -6.75 -8.90 14.90
N LYS A 140 -6.43 -8.94 16.20
CA LYS A 140 -7.38 -9.04 17.31
C LYS A 140 -7.29 -7.79 18.17
N SER A 141 -8.44 -7.34 18.65
CA SER A 141 -8.54 -6.28 19.65
C SER A 141 -9.10 -6.84 20.95
N ALA A 142 -8.60 -6.35 22.09
CA ALA A 142 -9.15 -6.68 23.40
C ALA A 142 -10.51 -5.99 23.65
N GLU A 143 -10.78 -4.89 22.94
CA GLU A 143 -11.99 -4.10 23.03
C GLU A 143 -12.77 -4.16 21.71
N VAL A 144 -14.04 -3.77 21.74
CA VAL A 144 -14.81 -3.54 20.52
C VAL A 144 -14.32 -2.26 19.87
N ILE A 145 -13.77 -2.35 18.67
CA ILE A 145 -13.21 -1.22 17.91
C ILE A 145 -13.99 -0.97 16.63
N PRO A 146 -14.02 0.27 16.12
CA PRO A 146 -14.51 0.56 14.79
C PRO A 146 -13.60 -0.05 13.73
N VAL A 147 -14.20 -0.70 12.73
CA VAL A 147 -13.50 -1.21 11.53
C VAL A 147 -14.25 -0.69 10.30
N LEU A 148 -13.55 -0.03 9.40
CA LEU A 148 -14.04 0.34 8.09
C LEU A 148 -13.19 -0.38 7.04
N SER A 149 -13.81 -1.32 6.34
CA SER A 149 -13.18 -2.07 5.25
C SER A 149 -14.13 -2.09 4.07
N MET A 150 -13.65 -1.65 2.91
CA MET A 150 -14.43 -1.58 1.67
C MET A 150 -13.56 -1.98 0.47
N PRO A 151 -14.13 -2.64 -0.54
CA PRO A 151 -13.39 -3.04 -1.74
C PRO A 151 -13.24 -1.85 -2.71
N VAL A 152 -12.26 -1.00 -2.43
CA VAL A 152 -11.86 0.17 -3.24
C VAL A 152 -10.44 -0.02 -3.78
N GLY A 153 -9.99 0.87 -4.64
CA GLY A 153 -8.67 0.80 -5.25
C GLY A 153 -7.54 1.15 -4.28
N ALA A 154 -7.78 2.06 -3.33
CA ALA A 154 -6.80 2.51 -2.35
C ALA A 154 -7.46 2.91 -1.02
N THR A 155 -6.76 2.73 0.10
CA THR A 155 -7.19 3.19 1.42
C THR A 155 -7.30 4.72 1.47
N GLY A 156 -6.48 5.45 0.71
CA GLY A 156 -6.58 6.90 0.57
C GLY A 156 -7.96 7.38 0.14
N SER A 157 -8.69 6.61 -0.69
CA SER A 157 -10.07 6.90 -1.08
C SER A 157 -11.04 6.80 0.09
N LEU A 158 -10.84 5.83 1.00
CA LEU A 158 -11.63 5.71 2.23
C LEU A 158 -11.36 6.86 3.20
N VAL A 159 -10.11 7.31 3.29
CA VAL A 159 -9.74 8.48 4.10
C VAL A 159 -10.44 9.73 3.56
N CYS A 160 -10.46 9.93 2.23
CA CYS A 160 -11.19 11.02 1.59
C CYS A 160 -12.68 10.99 1.92
N LEU A 161 -13.32 9.83 1.83
CA LEU A 161 -14.70 9.62 2.24
C LEU A 161 -14.92 10.03 3.70
N CYS A 162 -14.01 9.65 4.62
CA CYS A 162 -14.09 10.03 6.02
C CYS A 162 -14.04 11.55 6.22
N PHE A 163 -13.19 12.27 5.50
CA PHE A 163 -13.15 13.74 5.53
C PHE A 163 -14.47 14.35 5.08
N GLN A 164 -15.00 13.89 3.94
CA GLN A 164 -16.26 14.39 3.37
C GLN A 164 -17.44 14.16 4.30
N GLU A 165 -17.58 12.95 4.84
CA GLU A 165 -18.69 12.60 5.74
C GLU A 165 -18.62 13.31 7.09
N CYS A 166 -17.41 13.68 7.56
CA CYS A 166 -17.24 14.50 8.75
C CYS A 166 -17.51 15.98 8.50
N GLY A 167 -17.50 16.41 7.24
CA GLY A 167 -17.48 17.83 6.88
C GLY A 167 -16.20 18.54 7.33
N THR A 168 -15.10 17.78 7.49
CA THR A 168 -13.79 18.31 7.84
C THR A 168 -13.11 18.84 6.57
N GLU A 169 -12.55 20.03 6.63
CA GLU A 169 -11.81 20.61 5.52
C GLU A 169 -10.58 19.77 5.19
N ILE A 170 -10.39 19.46 3.92
CA ILE A 170 -9.22 18.72 3.43
C ILE A 170 -8.11 19.74 3.13
N THR A 171 -6.99 19.66 3.85
CA THR A 171 -5.84 20.51 3.56
C THR A 171 -5.11 20.06 2.29
N ALA A 172 -4.28 20.92 1.72
CA ALA A 172 -3.46 20.55 0.57
C ALA A 172 -2.52 19.37 0.90
N ASN A 173 -1.99 19.29 2.11
CA ASN A 173 -1.12 18.19 2.53
C ASN A 173 -1.88 16.88 2.67
N ALA A 174 -3.06 16.88 3.28
CA ALA A 174 -3.91 15.69 3.34
C ALA A 174 -4.32 15.22 1.94
N ALA A 175 -4.68 16.14 1.04
CA ALA A 175 -5.03 15.82 -0.34
C ALA A 175 -3.84 15.18 -1.10
N ARG A 176 -2.65 15.74 -0.98
CA ARG A 176 -1.41 15.20 -1.57
C ARG A 176 -1.10 13.80 -1.04
N ALA A 177 -1.21 13.62 0.28
CA ALA A 177 -0.95 12.35 0.92
C ALA A 177 -1.93 11.26 0.46
N MET A 178 -3.22 11.53 0.35
CA MET A 178 -4.21 10.59 -0.18
C MET A 178 -3.96 10.29 -1.66
N LEU A 179 -3.65 11.31 -2.47
CA LEU A 179 -3.43 11.13 -3.91
C LEU A 179 -2.22 10.26 -4.23
N MET A 180 -1.11 10.36 -3.47
CA MET A 180 0.04 9.49 -3.73
C MET A 180 -0.32 8.01 -3.58
N GLY A 181 -1.17 7.66 -2.60
CA GLY A 181 -1.69 6.30 -2.42
C GLY A 181 -2.60 5.88 -3.57
N ILE A 182 -3.61 6.71 -3.88
CA ILE A 182 -4.56 6.44 -4.97
C ILE A 182 -3.83 6.24 -6.30
N LEU A 183 -2.87 7.10 -6.65
CA LEU A 183 -2.09 6.98 -7.89
C LEU A 183 -1.28 5.69 -7.94
N SER A 184 -0.64 5.30 -6.83
CA SER A 184 0.17 4.08 -6.76
C SER A 184 -0.68 2.83 -6.94
N ASP A 185 -1.70 2.64 -6.11
CA ASP A 185 -2.49 1.41 -6.04
C ASP A 185 -3.41 1.22 -7.25
N THR A 186 -3.93 2.33 -7.77
CA THR A 186 -4.77 2.30 -8.97
C THR A 186 -3.96 2.39 -10.27
N ARG A 187 -2.63 2.42 -10.19
CA ARG A 187 -1.73 2.60 -11.35
C ARG A 187 -2.18 3.78 -12.21
N ASN A 188 -2.22 4.95 -11.60
CA ASN A 188 -2.71 6.17 -12.23
C ASN A 188 -4.13 6.02 -12.79
N MET A 189 -5.07 5.57 -11.96
CA MET A 189 -6.49 5.42 -12.29
C MET A 189 -6.79 4.44 -13.46
N THR A 190 -5.89 3.47 -13.70
CA THR A 190 -6.06 2.48 -14.78
C THR A 190 -6.30 1.05 -14.29
N TYR A 191 -6.11 0.75 -13.01
CA TYR A 191 -6.23 -0.59 -12.45
C TYR A 191 -7.04 -0.58 -11.14
N ASN A 192 -7.97 -1.54 -11.03
CA ASN A 192 -8.80 -1.77 -9.82
C ASN A 192 -9.52 -0.52 -9.30
N VAL A 193 -9.93 0.38 -10.20
CA VAL A 193 -10.56 1.67 -9.89
C VAL A 193 -12.06 1.49 -9.67
N THR A 194 -12.56 1.95 -8.53
CA THR A 194 -13.99 2.04 -8.23
C THR A 194 -14.52 3.46 -8.44
N ASP A 195 -15.83 3.64 -8.34
CA ASP A 195 -16.44 4.97 -8.41
C ASP A 195 -15.97 5.86 -7.26
N LEU A 196 -15.76 5.28 -6.06
CA LEU A 196 -15.25 6.01 -4.91
C LEU A 196 -13.82 6.53 -5.13
N ASP A 197 -12.97 5.75 -5.82
CA ASP A 197 -11.61 6.20 -6.17
C ASP A 197 -11.65 7.36 -7.16
N ARG A 198 -12.59 7.34 -8.12
CA ARG A 198 -12.79 8.44 -9.08
C ARG A 198 -13.27 9.71 -8.39
N GLU A 199 -14.27 9.59 -7.52
CA GLU A 199 -14.80 10.72 -6.74
C GLU A 199 -13.72 11.32 -5.82
N ALA A 200 -12.92 10.47 -5.16
CA ALA A 200 -11.79 10.90 -4.34
C ALA A 200 -10.74 11.62 -5.18
N TYR A 201 -10.32 11.05 -6.31
CA TYR A 201 -9.33 11.64 -7.21
C TYR A 201 -9.77 13.01 -7.72
N GLU A 202 -11.03 13.13 -8.22
CA GLU A 202 -11.59 14.38 -8.74
C GLU A 202 -11.71 15.47 -7.64
N THR A 203 -12.01 15.04 -6.40
CA THR A 203 -12.08 15.95 -5.24
C THR A 203 -10.69 16.44 -4.82
N LEU A 204 -9.72 15.52 -4.73
CA LEU A 204 -8.41 15.77 -4.13
C LEU A 204 -7.46 16.51 -5.06
N LEU A 205 -7.51 16.25 -6.38
CA LEU A 205 -6.56 16.80 -7.34
C LEU A 205 -6.49 18.34 -7.32
N PRO A 206 -7.60 19.07 -7.37
CA PRO A 206 -7.56 20.54 -7.29
C PRO A 206 -7.09 21.07 -5.92
N ILE A 207 -7.42 20.36 -4.82
CA ILE A 207 -7.00 20.73 -3.45
C ILE A 207 -5.50 20.54 -3.26
N ALA A 208 -4.95 19.45 -3.80
CA ALA A 208 -3.53 19.12 -3.73
C ALA A 208 -2.66 20.12 -4.50
N GLY A 209 -3.22 20.80 -5.49
CA GLY A 209 -2.50 21.72 -6.36
C GLY A 209 -1.48 21.00 -7.25
N ILE A 210 -1.80 19.77 -7.68
CA ILE A 210 -0.97 18.99 -8.61
C ILE A 210 -1.41 19.33 -10.02
N GLU A 211 -0.49 19.92 -10.80
CA GLU A 211 -0.76 20.35 -12.18
C GLU A 211 -0.71 19.17 -13.16
N ASP A 212 0.17 18.19 -12.90
CA ASP A 212 0.40 17.03 -13.78
C ASP A 212 0.53 15.75 -12.93
N ALA A 213 -0.60 15.06 -12.76
CA ALA A 213 -0.65 13.80 -12.01
C ALA A 213 0.03 12.66 -12.77
N ASP A 214 0.03 12.70 -14.11
CA ASP A 214 0.69 11.70 -14.94
C ASP A 214 2.21 11.76 -14.74
N ALA A 215 2.79 12.97 -14.76
CA ALA A 215 4.21 13.17 -14.50
C ALA A 215 4.60 12.76 -13.06
N LEU A 216 3.76 13.04 -12.06
CA LEU A 216 3.97 12.59 -10.69
C LEU A 216 4.02 11.06 -10.63
N TYR A 217 3.03 10.39 -11.20
CA TYR A 217 2.97 8.92 -11.21
C TYR A 217 4.13 8.30 -11.99
N GLU A 218 4.53 8.87 -13.11
CA GLU A 218 5.71 8.43 -13.88
C GLU A 218 6.97 8.51 -13.01
N GLY A 219 7.17 9.62 -12.29
CA GLY A 219 8.28 9.77 -11.36
C GLY A 219 8.25 8.76 -10.21
N MET A 220 7.08 8.49 -9.62
CA MET A 220 6.88 7.46 -8.60
C MET A 220 7.22 6.07 -9.14
N SER A 221 6.74 5.73 -10.33
CA SER A 221 7.00 4.45 -10.99
C SER A 221 8.48 4.26 -11.33
N ASN A 222 9.15 5.31 -11.79
CA ASN A 222 10.58 5.28 -12.07
C ASN A 222 11.40 5.12 -10.78
N ALA A 223 11.02 5.79 -9.70
CA ALA A 223 11.67 5.64 -8.40
C ALA A 223 11.51 4.22 -7.83
N LYS A 224 10.35 3.59 -8.03
CA LYS A 224 10.06 2.21 -7.61
C LYS A 224 11.03 1.18 -8.21
N ILE A 225 11.46 1.40 -9.42
CA ILE A 225 12.40 0.52 -10.15
C ILE A 225 13.85 0.99 -10.07
N SER A 226 14.13 2.11 -9.42
CA SER A 226 15.50 2.60 -9.22
C SER A 226 16.13 1.90 -8.02
N TYR A 227 17.30 1.33 -8.27
CA TYR A 227 18.17 0.73 -7.26
C TYR A 227 19.53 1.44 -7.19
N ASP A 228 19.56 2.72 -7.58
CA ASP A 228 20.79 3.51 -7.62
C ASP A 228 21.51 3.52 -6.26
N GLY A 229 22.77 3.12 -6.26
CA GLY A 229 23.60 3.05 -5.06
C GLY A 229 23.35 1.85 -4.15
N MET A 230 22.41 0.95 -4.51
CA MET A 230 22.16 -0.29 -3.77
C MET A 230 23.07 -1.42 -4.29
N THR A 231 23.52 -2.25 -3.38
CA THR A 231 24.19 -3.52 -3.71
C THR A 231 23.15 -4.57 -4.15
N THR A 232 23.59 -5.60 -4.87
CA THR A 232 22.73 -6.74 -5.26
C THR A 232 22.05 -7.39 -4.06
N GLU A 233 22.74 -7.44 -2.90
CA GLU A 233 22.19 -7.93 -1.64
C GLU A 233 21.03 -7.04 -1.15
N GLU A 234 21.21 -5.74 -1.14
CA GLU A 234 20.15 -4.79 -0.73
C GLU A 234 18.97 -4.83 -1.67
N ILE A 235 19.20 -4.96 -2.99
CA ILE A 235 18.15 -5.11 -4.00
C ILE A 235 17.33 -6.38 -3.76
N PHE A 236 17.99 -7.54 -3.61
CA PHE A 236 17.32 -8.81 -3.36
C PHE A 236 16.49 -8.80 -2.08
N ASN A 237 17.05 -8.20 -1.01
CA ASN A 237 16.41 -8.15 0.31
C ASN A 237 15.35 -7.05 0.44
N SER A 238 15.28 -6.08 -0.49
CA SER A 238 14.35 -4.95 -0.40
C SER A 238 12.88 -5.35 -0.25
N LYS A 239 12.48 -6.45 -0.90
CA LYS A 239 11.13 -7.02 -0.82
C LYS A 239 11.17 -8.55 -0.61
N TYR A 240 12.19 -9.04 0.08
CA TYR A 240 12.32 -10.46 0.43
C TYR A 240 11.28 -10.88 1.47
N LYS A 241 10.70 -12.07 1.29
CA LYS A 241 9.78 -12.67 2.26
C LYS A 241 10.07 -14.14 2.43
N GLU A 242 9.98 -14.61 3.66
CA GLU A 242 10.13 -16.03 4.03
C GLU A 242 8.77 -16.70 4.20
N TYR A 243 8.74 -17.99 3.89
CA TYR A 243 7.55 -18.83 3.95
C TYR A 243 7.90 -20.19 4.53
N THR A 244 6.92 -20.82 5.16
CA THR A 244 7.01 -22.19 5.66
C THR A 244 5.84 -23.01 5.10
N ALA A 245 6.14 -24.21 4.59
CA ALA A 245 5.13 -25.15 4.13
C ALA A 245 5.51 -26.56 4.59
N GLY A 246 4.77 -27.11 5.57
CA GLY A 246 5.14 -28.33 6.26
C GLY A 246 6.47 -28.17 7.00
N GLN A 247 7.44 -29.00 6.66
CA GLN A 247 8.81 -28.95 7.20
C GLN A 247 9.75 -28.04 6.39
N TYR A 248 9.31 -27.55 5.25
CA TYR A 248 10.15 -26.79 4.31
C TYR A 248 10.10 -25.29 4.57
N HIS A 249 11.26 -24.64 4.48
CA HIS A 249 11.44 -23.20 4.56
C HIS A 249 11.92 -22.66 3.23
N PHE A 250 11.30 -21.61 2.72
CA PHE A 250 11.73 -21.00 1.46
C PHE A 250 11.59 -19.50 1.47
N GLY A 251 12.50 -18.84 0.77
CA GLY A 251 12.53 -17.39 0.65
C GLY A 251 12.24 -16.94 -0.77
N ILE A 252 11.54 -15.80 -0.92
CA ILE A 252 11.22 -15.22 -2.22
C ILE A 252 11.60 -13.73 -2.24
N GLY A 253 12.66 -13.39 -3.01
CA GLY A 253 12.98 -12.02 -3.38
C GLY A 253 11.99 -11.50 -4.43
N PHE A 254 11.75 -10.19 -4.45
CA PHE A 254 10.96 -9.55 -5.47
C PHE A 254 11.61 -8.24 -5.92
N VAL A 255 11.96 -8.16 -7.19
CA VAL A 255 12.69 -7.05 -7.80
C VAL A 255 11.91 -6.52 -9.00
N TYR A 256 11.84 -5.21 -9.13
CA TYR A 256 11.34 -4.58 -10.34
C TYR A 256 12.47 -4.40 -11.33
N ALA A 257 12.18 -4.53 -12.62
CA ALA A 257 13.11 -4.27 -13.69
C ALA A 257 12.59 -3.16 -14.60
N ALA A 258 13.48 -2.31 -15.06
CA ALA A 258 13.13 -1.34 -16.09
C ALA A 258 12.73 -2.08 -17.40
N PRO A 259 11.88 -1.47 -18.24
CA PRO A 259 11.50 -2.08 -19.50
C PRO A 259 12.72 -2.49 -20.33
N GLY A 260 12.76 -3.76 -20.74
CA GLY A 260 13.85 -4.32 -21.55
C GLY A 260 15.06 -4.85 -20.76
N THR A 261 15.13 -4.68 -19.44
CA THR A 261 16.25 -5.17 -18.60
C THR A 261 15.94 -6.43 -17.80
N ILE A 262 14.70 -6.94 -17.87
CA ILE A 262 14.23 -8.04 -17.02
C ILE A 262 15.11 -9.29 -17.11
N ALA A 263 15.63 -9.62 -18.29
CA ALA A 263 16.49 -10.78 -18.48
C ALA A 263 17.84 -10.62 -17.75
N GLU A 264 18.46 -9.44 -17.85
CA GLU A 264 19.72 -9.11 -17.20
C GLU A 264 19.57 -9.13 -15.68
N VAL A 265 18.55 -8.43 -15.14
CA VAL A 265 18.26 -8.40 -13.72
C VAL A 265 17.93 -9.80 -13.18
N SER A 266 17.18 -10.62 -13.94
CA SER A 266 16.88 -12.00 -13.55
C SER A 266 18.13 -12.87 -13.46
N ALA A 267 19.07 -12.71 -14.38
CA ALA A 267 20.33 -13.43 -14.35
C ALA A 267 21.20 -13.01 -13.16
N GLU A 268 21.29 -11.71 -12.88
CA GLU A 268 22.01 -11.18 -11.72
C GLU A 268 21.43 -11.71 -10.40
N MET A 269 20.10 -11.65 -10.23
CA MET A 269 19.45 -12.15 -9.02
C MET A 269 19.63 -13.68 -8.85
N LYS A 270 19.58 -14.45 -9.94
CA LYS A 270 19.84 -15.90 -9.89
C LYS A 270 21.27 -16.20 -9.46
N GLN A 271 22.25 -15.47 -10.01
CA GLN A 271 23.65 -15.62 -9.61
C GLN A 271 23.86 -15.25 -8.13
N TYR A 272 23.21 -14.19 -7.65
CA TYR A 272 23.24 -13.79 -6.25
C TYR A 272 22.67 -14.89 -5.35
N MET A 273 21.49 -15.44 -5.66
CA MET A 273 20.89 -16.54 -4.91
C MET A 273 21.81 -17.78 -4.86
N GLN A 274 22.47 -18.13 -5.95
CA GLN A 274 23.45 -19.25 -5.97
C GLN A 274 24.60 -19.02 -4.98
N GLY A 275 25.05 -17.76 -4.84
CA GLY A 275 26.12 -17.41 -3.91
C GLY A 275 25.71 -17.45 -2.44
N ILE A 276 24.46 -17.09 -2.11
CA ILE A 276 23.98 -17.03 -0.73
C ILE A 276 23.35 -18.34 -0.26
N TYR A 277 22.80 -19.16 -1.14
CA TYR A 277 22.06 -20.38 -0.82
C TYR A 277 22.82 -21.33 0.13
N PRO A 278 24.13 -21.63 -0.06
CA PRO A 278 24.85 -22.55 0.83
C PRO A 278 24.97 -22.07 2.29
N ARG A 279 24.66 -20.79 2.54
CA ARG A 279 24.71 -20.15 3.87
C ARG A 279 23.33 -19.72 4.36
N SER A 280 22.31 -19.92 3.56
CA SER A 280 20.92 -19.65 3.95
C SER A 280 20.37 -20.79 4.79
N ASN A 281 19.39 -20.49 5.63
CA ASN A 281 18.62 -21.51 6.36
C ASN A 281 17.36 -21.93 5.58
N GLN A 282 17.36 -21.70 4.26
CA GLN A 282 16.22 -21.99 3.39
C GLN A 282 16.48 -23.29 2.60
N ASP A 283 15.46 -24.14 2.50
CA ASP A 283 15.49 -25.30 1.60
C ASP A 283 15.46 -24.87 0.13
N TYR A 284 14.79 -23.75 -0.15
CA TYR A 284 14.69 -23.18 -1.49
C TYR A 284 14.75 -21.65 -1.45
N LEU A 285 15.43 -21.06 -2.44
CA LEU A 285 15.38 -19.63 -2.69
C LEU A 285 14.79 -19.37 -4.07
N PHE A 286 13.92 -18.37 -4.13
CA PHE A 286 13.29 -17.89 -5.35
C PHE A 286 13.53 -16.40 -5.51
N CYS A 287 13.57 -15.92 -6.75
CA CYS A 287 13.46 -14.52 -7.04
C CYS A 287 12.47 -14.27 -8.18
N MET A 288 11.57 -13.33 -7.93
CA MET A 288 10.67 -12.78 -8.93
C MET A 288 11.25 -11.47 -9.43
N VAL A 289 11.46 -11.36 -10.72
CA VAL A 289 11.77 -10.09 -11.38
C VAL A 289 10.61 -9.72 -12.25
N SER A 290 10.05 -8.52 -12.06
CA SER A 290 8.87 -8.07 -12.81
C SER A 290 9.11 -6.74 -13.51
N ASP A 291 8.59 -6.63 -14.72
CA ASP A 291 8.36 -5.37 -15.43
C ASP A 291 6.84 -5.11 -15.59
N SER A 292 6.47 -4.12 -16.39
CA SER A 292 5.07 -3.80 -16.66
C SER A 292 4.30 -4.91 -17.40
N GLY A 293 4.98 -5.84 -18.09
CA GLY A 293 4.37 -6.84 -18.96
C GLY A 293 4.53 -8.28 -18.52
N SER A 294 5.54 -8.59 -17.69
CA SER A 294 5.87 -9.97 -17.33
C SER A 294 6.49 -10.09 -15.94
N THR A 295 6.47 -11.32 -15.42
CA THR A 295 7.21 -11.72 -14.20
C THR A 295 8.03 -12.94 -14.53
N TRP A 296 9.33 -12.87 -14.27
CA TRP A 296 10.26 -13.98 -14.41
C TRP A 296 10.58 -14.55 -13.04
N LEU A 297 10.36 -15.84 -12.85
CA LEU A 297 10.68 -16.57 -11.62
C LEU A 297 11.92 -17.42 -11.84
N SER A 298 12.94 -17.20 -11.01
CA SER A 298 14.13 -18.06 -10.90
C SER A 298 14.18 -18.74 -9.55
N TRP A 299 14.94 -19.82 -9.43
CA TRP A 299 15.06 -20.65 -8.24
C TRP A 299 16.46 -21.21 -8.05
N VAL A 300 16.76 -21.57 -6.79
CA VAL A 300 17.98 -22.23 -6.34
C VAL A 300 17.64 -23.15 -5.16
N GLY A 301 18.29 -24.27 -5.07
CA GLY A 301 18.15 -25.24 -3.98
C GLY A 301 18.14 -26.68 -4.50
N ASP A 302 18.51 -27.63 -3.66
CA ASP A 302 18.52 -29.04 -4.03
C ASP A 302 17.10 -29.54 -4.30
N GLY A 303 16.84 -30.08 -5.50
CA GLY A 303 15.51 -30.51 -5.93
C GLY A 303 14.54 -29.35 -6.26
N SER A 304 15.03 -28.09 -6.34
CA SER A 304 14.19 -26.92 -6.65
C SER A 304 13.60 -26.97 -8.05
N GLU A 305 14.32 -27.52 -9.04
CA GLU A 305 13.78 -27.70 -10.39
C GLU A 305 12.60 -28.68 -10.43
N GLU A 306 12.68 -29.79 -9.66
CA GLU A 306 11.59 -30.75 -9.53
C GLU A 306 10.38 -30.13 -8.85
N LEU A 307 10.60 -29.37 -7.76
CA LEU A 307 9.55 -28.61 -7.10
C LEU A 307 8.84 -27.65 -8.05
N VAL A 308 9.61 -26.92 -8.85
CA VAL A 308 9.08 -25.98 -9.86
C VAL A 308 8.27 -26.72 -10.92
N ARG A 309 8.75 -27.85 -11.41
CA ARG A 309 8.08 -28.72 -12.40
C ARG A 309 6.73 -29.24 -11.88
N GLU A 310 6.66 -29.62 -10.62
CA GLU A 310 5.43 -30.08 -9.98
C GLU A 310 4.45 -28.94 -9.66
N SER A 311 4.98 -27.72 -9.43
CA SER A 311 4.18 -26.58 -9.00
C SER A 311 3.58 -25.79 -10.14
N TYR A 312 4.21 -25.74 -11.31
CA TYR A 312 3.84 -24.82 -12.38
C TYR A 312 3.69 -25.50 -13.73
N GLU A 313 2.49 -25.44 -14.29
CA GLU A 313 2.20 -25.92 -15.65
C GLU A 313 2.92 -25.09 -16.72
N GLU A 314 3.26 -23.83 -16.40
CA GLU A 314 4.01 -22.93 -17.27
C GLU A 314 5.49 -23.29 -17.42
N TYR A 315 6.02 -24.25 -16.64
CA TYR A 315 7.43 -24.65 -16.73
C TYR A 315 7.70 -25.49 -17.97
N ASP A 316 8.57 -24.99 -18.84
CA ASP A 316 8.94 -25.60 -20.12
C ASP A 316 10.32 -26.28 -20.15
N GLY A 317 10.98 -26.36 -18.99
CA GLY A 317 12.34 -26.89 -18.86
C GLY A 317 13.44 -25.82 -18.96
N GLY A 318 13.06 -24.55 -19.04
CA GLY A 318 13.98 -23.42 -19.07
C GLY A 318 14.57 -23.05 -17.72
N GLU A 319 15.39 -22.01 -17.71
CA GLU A 319 16.01 -21.51 -16.47
C GLU A 319 15.10 -20.58 -15.67
N TYR A 320 13.99 -20.17 -16.25
CA TYR A 320 12.99 -19.25 -15.67
C TYR A 320 11.59 -19.71 -16.04
N ILE A 321 10.62 -19.42 -15.18
CA ILE A 321 9.21 -19.40 -15.59
C ILE A 321 8.82 -17.96 -15.90
N ILE A 322 8.16 -17.76 -17.04
CA ILE A 322 7.74 -16.43 -17.49
C ILE A 322 6.22 -16.34 -17.45
N PHE A 323 5.70 -15.57 -16.50
CA PHE A 323 4.27 -15.29 -16.39
C PHE A 323 3.91 -14.03 -17.20
N ARG A 324 2.86 -14.13 -18.02
CA ARG A 324 2.24 -13.00 -18.74
C ARG A 324 0.73 -13.05 -18.59
N PRO A 325 0.07 -11.94 -18.17
CA PRO A 325 0.68 -10.69 -17.71
C PRO A 325 1.49 -10.86 -16.40
N ALA A 326 2.18 -9.79 -15.98
CA ALA A 326 2.91 -9.76 -14.71
C ALA A 326 2.01 -10.18 -13.54
N THR A 327 2.59 -10.91 -12.58
CA THR A 327 1.84 -11.50 -11.47
C THR A 327 2.46 -11.17 -10.11
N THR A 328 1.79 -11.57 -9.03
CA THR A 328 2.23 -11.37 -7.66
C THR A 328 2.50 -12.68 -6.93
N ARG A 329 3.26 -12.61 -5.83
CA ARG A 329 3.52 -13.75 -4.96
C ARG A 329 2.23 -14.45 -4.51
N LYS A 330 1.23 -13.66 -4.07
CA LYS A 330 -0.05 -14.16 -3.54
C LYS A 330 -0.89 -14.89 -4.58
N LEU A 331 -0.85 -14.41 -5.83
CA LEU A 331 -1.75 -14.94 -6.87
C LEU A 331 -1.23 -16.24 -7.49
N LYS A 332 0.03 -16.25 -7.92
CA LYS A 332 0.53 -17.36 -8.74
C LYS A 332 1.80 -18.02 -8.24
N ILE A 333 2.52 -17.43 -7.29
CA ILE A 333 3.83 -17.96 -6.91
C ILE A 333 3.75 -18.83 -5.64
N VAL A 334 3.29 -18.26 -4.54
CA VAL A 334 3.27 -18.98 -3.25
C VAL A 334 2.26 -20.14 -3.21
N PRO A 335 1.00 -20.00 -3.67
CA PRO A 335 0.01 -21.07 -3.49
C PRO A 335 0.39 -22.41 -4.13
N PRO A 336 0.94 -22.48 -5.37
CA PRO A 336 1.35 -23.75 -5.96
C PRO A 336 2.52 -24.40 -5.21
N LEU A 337 3.54 -23.61 -4.79
CA LEU A 337 4.68 -24.11 -4.01
C LEU A 337 4.23 -24.71 -2.69
N VAL A 338 3.40 -23.99 -1.94
CA VAL A 338 2.87 -24.46 -0.65
C VAL A 338 2.09 -25.77 -0.83
N LYS A 339 1.21 -25.84 -1.83
CA LYS A 339 0.42 -27.05 -2.12
C LYS A 339 1.29 -28.28 -2.37
N VAL A 340 2.35 -28.15 -3.16
CA VAL A 340 3.27 -29.28 -3.46
C VAL A 340 4.07 -29.65 -2.22
N LEU A 341 4.65 -28.69 -1.51
CA LEU A 341 5.48 -28.93 -0.33
C LEU A 341 4.70 -29.56 0.83
N GLU A 342 3.45 -29.14 1.06
CA GLU A 342 2.57 -29.74 2.06
C GLU A 342 2.20 -31.20 1.71
N ASN A 343 2.09 -31.55 0.43
CA ASN A 343 1.82 -32.91 -0.01
C ASN A 343 3.04 -33.80 0.17
N ARG A 344 4.25 -33.33 -0.16
CA ARG A 344 5.52 -34.05 0.09
C ARG A 344 5.76 -34.34 1.58
N ASN A 345 5.15 -33.57 2.47
CA ASN A 345 5.25 -33.77 3.93
C ASN A 345 4.31 -34.89 4.45
N LYS A 346 3.41 -35.42 3.60
CA LYS A 346 2.45 -36.50 3.96
C LYS A 346 2.91 -37.89 3.51
N GLU A 347 3.93 -37.96 2.67
CA GLU A 347 4.60 -39.15 2.23
C GLU A 347 5.81 -39.50 3.14
#